data_7e5578a8890b649541a13805f21c3b88
#
_entry.id   7e5578a8890b649541a13805f21c3b88
#
_cell.length_a   1.000
_cell.length_b   1.000
_cell.length_c   1.000
_cell.angle_alpha   90.00
_cell.angle_beta   90.00
_cell.angle_gamma   90.00
#
_symmetry.space_group_name_H-M   'P 1'
#
loop_
_entity.id
_entity.type
_entity.pdbx_description
1 polymer ?
#
loop_
_entity_poly.entity_id
_entity_poly.type
_entity_poly.pdbx_seq_one_letter_code
_entity_poly.pdbx_strand_id
1 'polypeptide(L)'
;DNSTDGTKEIINQLNYDNRIKIIFRKKSKGLASAFSRGILETTGDYIGWLDTNMGELVSRFKEMSDILGFNNDIVILSRYIEGGGDKRNLLRVLSSKYINILCRLMLSSTIKDYTTSIFLMKRKVLDEVTFLGYGHGEFFIEFLHNAYKKSFIIKEIPYIQNKEDGLQVSKTATNLIKFFYLGLMYIIRIFTTIIRRN
;
A
#
# COMPACT_ATOMS: atom_id res chain seq x y z
N ASP A 1 15.64 -3.86 -5.39
CA ASP A 1 16.41 -2.89 -4.63
C ASP A 1 17.80 -3.45 -4.25
N ASN A 2 18.51 -3.98 -5.21
CA ASN A 2 19.83 -4.55 -5.03
C ASN A 2 19.86 -5.67 -3.98
N SER A 3 18.94 -6.62 -4.10
CA SER A 3 18.89 -7.81 -3.23
C SER A 3 20.19 -8.62 -3.30
N THR A 4 20.65 -9.11 -2.14
CA THR A 4 21.89 -9.89 -2.00
C THR A 4 21.61 -11.35 -1.57
N ASP A 5 20.35 -11.76 -1.64
CA ASP A 5 19.83 -13.04 -1.16
C ASP A 5 19.56 -14.07 -2.29
N GLY A 6 20.15 -13.87 -3.46
CA GLY A 6 19.93 -14.72 -4.64
C GLY A 6 18.65 -14.40 -5.45
N THR A 7 17.83 -13.44 -5.02
CA THR A 7 16.61 -13.06 -5.74
C THR A 7 16.89 -12.67 -7.19
N LYS A 8 18.00 -11.94 -7.44
CA LYS A 8 18.35 -11.47 -8.79
C LYS A 8 18.68 -12.63 -9.72
N GLU A 9 19.42 -13.60 -9.23
CA GLU A 9 19.83 -14.79 -9.98
C GLU A 9 18.63 -15.65 -10.35
N ILE A 10 17.72 -15.89 -9.38
CA ILE A 10 16.48 -16.63 -9.60
C ILE A 10 15.60 -15.92 -10.64
N ILE A 11 15.43 -14.62 -10.50
CA ILE A 11 14.63 -13.81 -11.42
C ILE A 11 15.20 -13.87 -12.85
N ASN A 12 16.51 -13.79 -13.03
CA ASN A 12 17.14 -13.86 -14.36
C ASN A 12 17.02 -15.23 -15.02
N GLN A 13 16.82 -16.29 -14.26
CA GLN A 13 16.65 -17.67 -14.76
C GLN A 13 15.21 -17.99 -15.17
N LEU A 14 14.24 -17.20 -14.73
CA LEU A 14 12.84 -17.41 -15.09
C LEU A 14 12.60 -17.01 -16.54
N ASN A 15 11.84 -17.83 -17.25
CA ASN A 15 11.39 -17.50 -18.60
C ASN A 15 10.15 -16.62 -18.50
N TYR A 16 10.30 -15.33 -18.81
CA TYR A 16 9.24 -14.36 -18.60
C TYR A 16 8.31 -14.20 -19.79
N ASP A 17 7.04 -14.04 -19.46
CA ASP A 17 6.07 -13.43 -20.33
C ASP A 17 6.50 -11.98 -20.65
N ASN A 18 6.37 -11.54 -21.89
CA ASN A 18 6.72 -10.20 -22.34
C ASN A 18 5.91 -9.07 -21.63
N ARG A 19 4.82 -9.43 -20.95
CA ARG A 19 4.03 -8.54 -20.10
C ARG A 19 4.69 -8.24 -18.75
N ILE A 20 5.71 -9.03 -18.37
CA ILE A 20 6.44 -8.87 -17.10
C ILE A 20 7.65 -7.99 -17.33
N LYS A 21 7.75 -6.89 -16.59
CA LYS A 21 8.90 -6.00 -16.63
C LYS A 21 9.62 -6.00 -15.28
N ILE A 22 10.89 -6.35 -15.28
CA ILE A 22 11.73 -6.37 -14.09
C ILE A 22 12.60 -5.13 -14.03
N ILE A 23 12.60 -4.46 -12.89
CA ILE A 23 13.36 -3.23 -12.68
C ILE A 23 14.40 -3.45 -11.58
N PHE A 24 15.67 -3.50 -11.94
CA PHE A 24 16.79 -3.57 -11.01
C PHE A 24 17.23 -2.16 -10.59
N ARG A 25 17.08 -1.84 -9.30
CA ARG A 25 17.48 -0.55 -8.74
C ARG A 25 18.77 -0.69 -7.94
N LYS A 26 19.84 0.00 -8.36
CA LYS A 26 21.16 -0.11 -7.73
C LYS A 26 21.40 0.90 -6.60
N LYS A 27 20.92 2.13 -6.76
CA LYS A 27 21.22 3.27 -5.87
C LYS A 27 20.07 3.65 -4.94
N SER A 28 18.83 3.57 -5.43
CA SER A 28 17.64 3.95 -4.66
C SER A 28 17.08 2.75 -3.93
N LYS A 29 16.72 2.93 -2.65
CA LYS A 29 16.05 1.91 -1.83
C LYS A 29 14.78 2.49 -1.22
N GLY A 30 13.81 1.64 -0.94
CA GLY A 30 12.60 2.01 -0.22
C GLY A 30 11.31 1.76 -0.99
N LEU A 31 10.25 1.45 -0.23
CA LEU A 31 8.98 0.96 -0.75
C LEU A 31 8.28 2.00 -1.63
N ALA A 32 8.11 3.23 -1.12
CA ALA A 32 7.42 4.29 -1.86
C ALA A 32 8.14 4.63 -3.18
N SER A 33 9.48 4.72 -3.16
CA SER A 33 10.26 5.00 -4.38
C SER A 33 10.25 3.81 -5.36
N ALA A 34 10.12 2.57 -4.87
CA ALA A 34 9.96 1.40 -5.73
C ALA A 34 8.62 1.44 -6.45
N PHE A 35 7.55 1.76 -5.73
CA PHE A 35 6.23 1.92 -6.30
C PHE A 35 6.18 3.04 -7.33
N SER A 36 6.70 4.23 -7.00
CA SER A 36 6.79 5.36 -7.95
C SER A 36 7.52 4.96 -9.24
N ARG A 37 8.62 4.23 -9.12
CA ARG A 37 9.34 3.73 -10.29
C ARG A 37 8.49 2.74 -11.10
N GLY A 38 7.74 1.86 -10.43
CA GLY A 38 6.82 0.92 -11.08
C GLY A 38 5.73 1.65 -11.89
N ILE A 39 5.12 2.69 -11.31
CA ILE A 39 4.11 3.52 -11.99
C ILE A 39 4.66 4.08 -13.31
N LEU A 40 5.87 4.62 -13.30
CA LEU A 40 6.50 5.23 -14.49
C LEU A 40 6.78 4.20 -15.61
N GLU A 41 6.86 2.93 -15.26
CA GLU A 41 7.16 1.86 -16.22
C GLU A 41 5.91 1.10 -16.70
N THR A 42 4.74 1.46 -16.21
CA THR A 42 3.46 0.83 -16.56
C THR A 42 2.60 1.74 -17.43
N THR A 43 1.80 1.15 -18.32
CA THR A 43 0.92 1.86 -19.26
C THR A 43 -0.55 1.47 -19.13
N GLY A 44 -0.90 0.51 -18.25
CA GLY A 44 -2.26 0.04 -18.07
C GLY A 44 -3.20 1.13 -17.51
N ASP A 45 -4.49 1.03 -17.81
CA ASP A 45 -5.54 1.93 -17.33
C ASP A 45 -5.77 1.82 -15.82
N TYR A 46 -5.46 0.67 -15.26
CA TYR A 46 -5.52 0.41 -13.82
C TYR A 46 -4.12 0.21 -13.25
N ILE A 47 -3.92 0.73 -12.04
CA ILE A 47 -2.68 0.60 -11.28
C ILE A 47 -3.00 -0.09 -9.97
N GLY A 48 -2.34 -1.21 -9.71
CA GLY A 48 -2.45 -1.94 -8.47
C GLY A 48 -1.12 -2.08 -7.74
N TRP A 49 -1.20 -2.36 -6.46
CA TRP A 49 -0.07 -2.69 -5.62
C TRP A 49 -0.35 -3.96 -4.82
N LEU A 50 0.63 -4.82 -4.80
CA LEU A 50 0.64 -6.04 -3.98
C LEU A 50 2.07 -6.35 -3.56
N ASP A 51 2.27 -6.65 -2.28
CA ASP A 51 3.55 -7.15 -1.79
C ASP A 51 3.76 -8.61 -2.25
N THR A 52 5.00 -8.99 -2.54
CA THR A 52 5.34 -10.31 -3.09
C THR A 52 4.96 -11.49 -2.17
N ASN A 53 4.85 -11.24 -0.87
CA ASN A 53 4.40 -12.23 0.12
C ASN A 53 2.88 -12.35 0.25
N MET A 54 2.12 -11.65 -0.59
CA MET A 54 0.64 -11.64 -0.56
C MET A 54 0.06 -12.22 -1.87
N GLY A 55 0.75 -13.15 -2.51
CA GLY A 55 0.35 -13.72 -3.80
C GLY A 55 -1.05 -14.37 -3.80
N GLU A 56 -1.52 -14.85 -2.66
CA GLU A 56 -2.88 -15.37 -2.45
C GLU A 56 -3.98 -14.34 -2.76
N LEU A 57 -3.66 -13.05 -2.63
CA LEU A 57 -4.60 -11.95 -2.88
C LEU A 57 -4.66 -11.52 -4.35
N VAL A 58 -3.85 -12.10 -5.23
CA VAL A 58 -3.87 -11.81 -6.67
C VAL A 58 -5.27 -12.03 -7.26
N SER A 59 -5.97 -13.10 -6.84
CA SER A 59 -7.34 -13.38 -7.26
C SER A 59 -8.34 -12.27 -6.94
N ARG A 60 -8.07 -11.48 -5.91
CA ARG A 60 -8.94 -10.34 -5.50
C ARG A 60 -8.88 -9.17 -6.49
N PHE A 61 -7.82 -9.06 -7.29
CA PHE A 61 -7.69 -7.98 -8.27
C PHE A 61 -8.77 -8.04 -9.36
N LYS A 62 -9.27 -9.24 -9.68
CA LYS A 62 -10.42 -9.34 -10.60
C LYS A 62 -11.67 -8.70 -10.00
N GLU A 63 -12.03 -9.05 -8.76
CA GLU A 63 -13.14 -8.44 -8.02
C GLU A 63 -12.96 -6.91 -7.91
N MET A 64 -11.75 -6.45 -7.57
CA MET A 64 -11.44 -5.03 -7.47
C MET A 64 -11.62 -4.31 -8.82
N SER A 65 -11.20 -4.93 -9.92
CA SER A 65 -11.36 -4.41 -11.27
C SER A 65 -12.84 -4.29 -11.66
N ASP A 66 -13.64 -5.30 -11.35
CA ASP A 66 -15.09 -5.27 -11.61
C ASP A 66 -15.75 -4.12 -10.84
N ILE A 67 -15.36 -3.91 -9.58
CA ILE A 67 -15.85 -2.81 -8.74
C ILE A 67 -15.43 -1.43 -9.29
N LEU A 68 -14.21 -1.28 -9.80
CA LEU A 68 -13.75 -0.04 -10.44
C LEU A 68 -14.59 0.32 -11.68
N GLY A 69 -15.13 -0.67 -12.38
CA GLY A 69 -16.03 -0.47 -13.51
C GLY A 69 -17.35 0.20 -13.12
N PHE A 70 -17.79 0.10 -11.86
CA PHE A 70 -19.06 0.63 -11.33
C PHE A 70 -18.92 2.03 -10.67
N ASN A 71 -18.29 2.98 -11.35
CA ASN A 71 -18.18 4.37 -10.87
C ASN A 71 -17.33 4.55 -9.60
N ASN A 72 -16.37 3.67 -9.34
CA ASN A 72 -15.36 3.86 -8.31
C ASN A 72 -14.03 4.24 -8.96
N ASP A 73 -13.18 4.98 -8.26
CA ASP A 73 -11.88 5.42 -8.77
C ASP A 73 -10.73 4.68 -8.12
N ILE A 74 -10.90 4.31 -6.85
CA ILE A 74 -9.94 3.56 -6.04
C ILE A 74 -10.69 2.45 -5.29
N VAL A 75 -10.17 1.24 -5.32
CA VAL A 75 -10.63 0.13 -4.47
C VAL A 75 -9.47 -0.30 -3.58
N ILE A 76 -9.73 -0.41 -2.29
CA ILE A 76 -8.73 -0.87 -1.31
C ILE A 76 -9.24 -2.10 -0.56
N LEU A 77 -8.34 -3.01 -0.20
CA LEU A 77 -8.66 -4.07 0.74
C LEU A 77 -8.56 -3.53 2.16
N SER A 78 -9.62 -3.69 2.95
CA SER A 78 -9.74 -3.11 4.28
C SER A 78 -9.90 -4.18 5.36
N ARG A 79 -9.13 -4.03 6.44
CA ARG A 79 -9.22 -4.88 7.64
C ARG A 79 -10.25 -4.39 8.63
N TYR A 80 -10.71 -3.15 8.49
CA TYR A 80 -11.46 -2.43 9.53
C TYR A 80 -12.91 -2.08 9.14
N ILE A 81 -13.44 -2.77 8.13
CA ILE A 81 -14.87 -2.80 7.80
C ILE A 81 -15.46 -4.17 8.15
N GLU A 82 -16.77 -4.28 8.11
CA GLU A 82 -17.48 -5.54 8.35
C GLU A 82 -16.97 -6.66 7.43
N GLY A 83 -16.69 -7.83 7.98
CA GLY A 83 -16.06 -8.95 7.25
C GLY A 83 -14.54 -8.85 7.12
N GLY A 84 -13.92 -7.74 7.51
CA GLY A 84 -12.47 -7.59 7.55
C GLY A 84 -11.85 -8.07 8.86
N GLY A 85 -10.52 -8.27 8.87
CA GLY A 85 -9.81 -8.70 10.08
C GLY A 85 -8.29 -8.61 9.97
N ASP A 86 -7.63 -8.67 11.12
CA ASP A 86 -6.18 -8.63 11.22
C ASP A 86 -5.71 -9.69 12.24
N LYS A 87 -5.07 -10.75 11.76
CA LYS A 87 -4.57 -11.88 12.53
C LYS A 87 -3.08 -11.80 12.85
N ARG A 88 -2.43 -10.69 12.53
CA ARG A 88 -1.02 -10.46 12.87
C ARG A 88 -0.81 -10.44 14.39
N ASN A 89 0.43 -10.30 14.85
CA ASN A 89 0.68 -10.20 16.29
C ASN A 89 -0.02 -8.96 16.91
N LEU A 90 -0.35 -9.06 18.21
CA LEU A 90 -1.16 -8.06 18.91
C LEU A 90 -0.58 -6.64 18.83
N LEU A 91 0.75 -6.49 18.95
CA LEU A 91 1.40 -5.19 18.89
C LEU A 91 1.17 -4.50 17.54
N ARG A 92 1.28 -5.24 16.43
CA ARG A 92 1.01 -4.71 15.09
C ARG A 92 -0.46 -4.37 14.87
N VAL A 93 -1.35 -5.23 15.35
CA VAL A 93 -2.80 -4.98 15.27
C VAL A 93 -3.16 -3.71 16.03
N LEU A 94 -2.72 -3.57 17.28
CA LEU A 94 -3.02 -2.40 18.10
C LEU A 94 -2.42 -1.11 17.51
N SER A 95 -1.17 -1.15 17.06
CA SER A 95 -0.52 0.00 16.43
C SER A 95 -1.22 0.42 15.15
N SER A 96 -1.60 -0.53 14.30
CA SER A 96 -2.32 -0.24 13.06
C SER A 96 -3.72 0.32 13.36
N LYS A 97 -4.45 -0.23 14.32
CA LYS A 97 -5.75 0.30 14.78
C LYS A 97 -5.62 1.73 15.29
N TYR A 98 -4.60 1.99 16.14
CA TYR A 98 -4.35 3.33 16.69
C TYR A 98 -4.10 4.36 15.58
N ILE A 99 -3.22 4.06 14.63
CA ILE A 99 -2.96 4.95 13.48
C ILE A 99 -4.25 5.19 12.67
N ASN A 100 -5.04 4.16 12.40
CA ASN A 100 -6.30 4.33 11.67
C ASN A 100 -7.35 5.15 12.43
N ILE A 101 -7.39 5.03 13.76
CA ILE A 101 -8.24 5.89 14.60
C ILE A 101 -7.80 7.36 14.47
N LEU A 102 -6.50 7.63 14.56
CA LEU A 102 -5.96 8.99 14.37
C LEU A 102 -6.28 9.53 12.96
N CYS A 103 -6.09 8.74 11.92
CA CYS A 103 -6.43 9.15 10.55
C CYS A 103 -7.92 9.49 10.43
N ARG A 104 -8.80 8.67 10.99
CA ARG A 104 -10.26 8.91 10.94
C ARG A 104 -10.68 10.18 11.70
N LEU A 105 -10.03 10.47 12.82
CA LEU A 105 -10.31 11.67 13.61
C LEU A 105 -9.76 12.94 12.96
N MET A 106 -8.57 12.86 12.37
CA MET A 106 -7.83 14.05 11.92
C MET A 106 -7.98 14.32 10.41
N LEU A 107 -8.25 13.31 9.60
CA LEU A 107 -8.34 13.43 8.14
C LEU A 107 -9.76 13.22 7.63
N SER A 108 -10.28 12.00 7.66
CA SER A 108 -11.67 11.68 7.27
C SER A 108 -12.13 10.37 7.89
N SER A 109 -13.34 10.35 8.44
CA SER A 109 -13.97 9.14 8.96
C SER A 109 -14.55 8.22 7.88
N THR A 110 -14.58 8.66 6.63
CA THR A 110 -15.12 7.90 5.49
C THR A 110 -14.25 6.67 5.20
N ILE A 111 -12.91 6.84 5.21
CA ILE A 111 -11.96 5.75 4.99
C ILE A 111 -11.67 5.08 6.33
N LYS A 112 -11.76 3.74 6.38
CA LYS A 112 -11.56 2.96 7.62
C LYS A 112 -10.15 2.41 7.73
N ASP A 113 -9.49 2.07 6.61
CA ASP A 113 -8.13 1.51 6.58
C ASP A 113 -7.17 2.36 5.72
N TYR A 114 -6.59 3.37 6.32
CA TYR A 114 -5.55 4.21 5.73
C TYR A 114 -4.18 3.53 5.63
N THR A 115 -3.99 2.42 6.35
CA THR A 115 -2.71 1.71 6.45
C THR A 115 -2.69 0.40 5.67
N THR A 116 -3.69 0.17 4.84
CA THR A 116 -3.65 -0.90 3.85
C THR A 116 -2.62 -0.57 2.77
N SER A 117 -1.96 -1.60 2.26
CA SER A 117 -1.05 -1.44 1.10
C SER A 117 -1.62 -2.09 -0.16
N ILE A 118 -2.82 -2.67 -0.09
CA ILE A 118 -3.39 -3.42 -1.19
C ILE A 118 -4.51 -2.61 -1.81
N PHE A 119 -4.29 -2.18 -3.03
CA PHE A 119 -5.26 -1.37 -3.75
C PHE A 119 -5.21 -1.60 -5.26
N LEU A 120 -6.28 -1.19 -5.92
CA LEU A 120 -6.38 -1.02 -7.36
C LEU A 120 -7.05 0.33 -7.63
N MET A 121 -6.53 1.12 -8.56
CA MET A 121 -7.08 2.42 -8.92
C MET A 121 -7.06 2.68 -10.42
N LYS A 122 -7.89 3.57 -10.88
CA LYS A 122 -7.83 4.11 -12.23
C LYS A 122 -6.60 5.01 -12.36
N ARG A 123 -5.87 4.91 -13.48
CA ARG A 123 -4.67 5.73 -13.74
C ARG A 123 -4.96 7.23 -13.69
N LYS A 124 -6.14 7.67 -14.12
CA LYS A 124 -6.56 9.08 -14.07
C LYS A 124 -6.46 9.74 -12.69
N VAL A 125 -6.46 8.94 -11.60
CA VAL A 125 -6.29 9.47 -10.24
C VAL A 125 -4.92 10.15 -10.10
N LEU A 126 -3.89 9.65 -10.80
CA LEU A 126 -2.54 10.24 -10.76
C LEU A 126 -2.41 11.55 -11.54
N ASP A 127 -3.37 11.89 -12.38
CA ASP A 127 -3.38 13.18 -13.10
C ASP A 127 -3.64 14.35 -12.14
N GLU A 128 -4.34 14.04 -11.02
CA GLU A 128 -4.73 15.05 -10.03
C GLU A 128 -4.11 14.83 -8.64
N VAL A 129 -3.78 13.59 -8.30
CA VAL A 129 -3.24 13.24 -6.98
C VAL A 129 -1.80 12.80 -7.10
N THR A 130 -0.90 13.63 -6.57
CA THR A 130 0.53 13.31 -6.56
C THR A 130 0.83 12.16 -5.62
N PHE A 131 1.54 11.17 -6.15
CA PHE A 131 2.07 10.07 -5.35
C PHE A 131 3.48 10.44 -4.84
N LEU A 132 3.63 10.53 -3.53
CA LEU A 132 4.92 10.89 -2.94
C LEU A 132 5.84 9.67 -2.83
N GLY A 133 6.88 9.66 -3.64
CA GLY A 133 7.83 8.56 -3.77
C GLY A 133 8.84 8.41 -2.62
N TYR A 134 8.48 8.82 -1.39
CA TYR A 134 9.34 8.67 -0.20
C TYR A 134 8.55 8.17 1.00
N GLY A 135 9.24 7.50 1.91
CA GLY A 135 8.65 6.85 3.07
C GLY A 135 8.55 5.33 2.93
N HIS A 136 7.99 4.68 3.92
CA HIS A 136 7.85 3.22 3.95
C HIS A 136 6.44 2.78 3.52
N GLY A 137 5.42 3.01 4.32
CA GLY A 137 4.01 2.69 4.02
C GLY A 137 3.08 3.85 4.35
N GLU A 138 3.56 4.83 5.13
CA GLU A 138 2.81 6.00 5.55
C GLU A 138 2.44 6.94 4.40
N PHE A 139 3.12 6.86 3.26
CA PHE A 139 2.81 7.65 2.06
C PHE A 139 1.36 7.44 1.59
N PHE A 140 0.82 6.25 1.84
CA PHE A 140 -0.52 5.89 1.38
C PHE A 140 -1.62 6.63 2.14
N ILE A 141 -1.36 7.04 3.39
CA ILE A 141 -2.27 7.89 4.18
C ILE A 141 -2.54 9.20 3.46
N GLU A 142 -1.48 9.90 3.07
CA GLU A 142 -1.57 11.17 2.36
C GLU A 142 -2.22 11.02 0.99
N PHE A 143 -1.84 9.98 0.26
CA PHE A 143 -2.43 9.67 -1.04
C PHE A 143 -3.95 9.48 -0.96
N LEU A 144 -4.43 8.61 -0.07
CA LEU A 144 -5.86 8.37 0.11
C LEU A 144 -6.62 9.63 0.55
N HIS A 145 -6.03 10.41 1.47
CA HIS A 145 -6.64 11.64 1.92
C HIS A 145 -6.79 12.67 0.79
N ASN A 146 -5.74 12.86 -0.01
CA ASN A 146 -5.75 13.79 -1.14
C ASN A 146 -6.74 13.33 -2.23
N ALA A 147 -6.79 12.03 -2.51
CA ALA A 147 -7.78 11.48 -3.43
C ALA A 147 -9.22 11.75 -2.92
N TYR A 148 -9.48 11.52 -1.65
CA TYR A 148 -10.77 11.81 -1.02
C TYR A 148 -11.12 13.30 -1.12
N LYS A 149 -10.18 14.21 -0.83
CA LYS A 149 -10.41 15.67 -0.94
C LYS A 149 -10.71 16.13 -2.36
N LYS A 150 -10.16 15.45 -3.35
CA LYS A 150 -10.44 15.70 -4.77
C LYS A 150 -11.68 14.96 -5.28
N SER A 151 -12.50 14.46 -4.36
CA SER A 151 -13.79 13.79 -4.64
C SER A 151 -13.68 12.49 -5.44
N PHE A 152 -12.52 11.85 -5.46
CA PHE A 152 -12.41 10.50 -6.00
C PHE A 152 -13.15 9.50 -5.11
N ILE A 153 -13.89 8.59 -5.74
CA ILE A 153 -14.71 7.60 -5.05
C ILE A 153 -13.84 6.42 -4.63
N ILE A 154 -13.63 6.29 -3.31
CA ILE A 154 -12.84 5.23 -2.70
C ILE A 154 -13.79 4.16 -2.14
N LYS A 155 -13.67 2.93 -2.65
CA LYS A 155 -14.42 1.78 -2.16
C LYS A 155 -13.53 0.87 -1.35
N GLU A 156 -13.97 0.52 -0.15
CA GLU A 156 -13.32 -0.50 0.67
C GLU A 156 -14.03 -1.84 0.52
N ILE A 157 -13.29 -2.91 0.35
CA ILE A 157 -13.79 -4.29 0.38
C ILE A 157 -13.07 -5.09 1.47
N PRO A 158 -13.74 -5.99 2.18
CA PRO A 158 -13.16 -6.65 3.33
C PRO A 158 -12.09 -7.67 2.94
N TYR A 159 -11.04 -7.77 3.75
CA TYR A 159 -10.13 -8.90 3.73
C TYR A 159 -9.61 -9.21 5.13
N ILE A 160 -9.19 -10.44 5.32
CA ILE A 160 -8.55 -10.88 6.56
C ILE A 160 -7.05 -10.96 6.29
N GLN A 161 -6.28 -10.11 6.97
CA GLN A 161 -4.83 -10.20 6.91
C GLN A 161 -4.35 -11.37 7.78
N ASN A 162 -3.75 -12.36 7.15
CA ASN A 162 -3.26 -13.54 7.82
C ASN A 162 -2.01 -13.24 8.67
N LYS A 163 -1.70 -14.17 9.57
CA LYS A 163 -0.47 -14.15 10.36
C LYS A 163 0.73 -14.30 9.43
N GLU A 164 1.77 -13.54 9.69
CA GLU A 164 3.02 -13.68 8.95
C GLU A 164 3.79 -14.90 9.52
N ASP A 165 3.97 -15.94 8.72
CA ASP A 165 4.66 -17.16 9.12
C ASP A 165 5.99 -17.34 8.38
N GLY A 166 7.03 -17.75 9.10
CA GLY A 166 8.33 -18.16 8.55
C GLY A 166 9.02 -17.07 7.69
N LEU A 167 9.25 -17.36 6.42
CA LEU A 167 9.94 -16.48 5.47
C LEU A 167 9.16 -15.20 5.12
N GLN A 168 7.89 -15.15 5.47
CA GLN A 168 7.01 -13.99 5.19
C GLN A 168 7.07 -12.91 6.29
N VAL A 169 7.90 -13.08 7.30
CA VAL A 169 8.03 -12.09 8.38
C VAL A 169 8.57 -10.77 7.83
N SER A 170 7.78 -9.73 7.95
CA SER A 170 8.21 -8.38 7.56
C SER A 170 9.46 -7.97 8.33
N LYS A 171 10.51 -7.59 7.61
CA LYS A 171 11.77 -7.06 8.19
C LYS A 171 11.58 -5.84 9.11
N THR A 172 10.40 -5.27 9.12
CA THR A 172 10.01 -4.12 9.97
C THR A 172 9.87 -4.50 11.45
N ALA A 173 9.51 -5.75 11.75
CA ALA A 173 9.22 -6.21 13.12
C ALA A 173 10.45 -6.73 13.90
N THR A 174 11.61 -6.79 13.28
CA THR A 174 12.80 -7.42 13.87
C THR A 174 13.50 -6.57 14.94
N ASN A 175 13.15 -5.27 15.07
CA ASN A 175 13.77 -4.36 16.03
C ASN A 175 12.71 -3.39 16.58
N LEU A 176 12.51 -3.39 17.91
CA LEU A 176 11.54 -2.52 18.59
C LEU A 176 11.83 -1.03 18.34
N ILE A 177 13.08 -0.61 18.32
CA ILE A 177 13.47 0.79 18.06
C ILE A 177 12.98 1.21 16.66
N LYS A 178 13.26 0.37 15.67
CA LYS A 178 12.80 0.61 14.28
C LYS A 178 11.27 0.62 14.19
N PHE A 179 10.60 -0.25 14.94
CA PHE A 179 9.14 -0.31 14.99
C PHE A 179 8.54 1.01 15.51
N PHE A 180 9.05 1.52 16.64
CA PHE A 180 8.62 2.80 17.20
C PHE A 180 8.96 3.99 16.32
N TYR A 181 10.16 3.99 15.72
CA TYR A 181 10.55 5.02 14.75
C TYR A 181 9.57 5.08 13.56
N LEU A 182 9.23 3.93 12.99
CA LEU A 182 8.25 3.88 11.91
C LEU A 182 6.86 4.35 12.37
N GLY A 183 6.43 3.95 13.57
CA GLY A 183 5.18 4.46 14.16
C GLY A 183 5.16 5.98 14.26
N LEU A 184 6.26 6.59 14.70
CA LEU A 184 6.41 8.05 14.73
C LEU A 184 6.31 8.67 13.33
N MET A 185 6.91 8.04 12.32
CA MET A 185 6.81 8.52 10.93
C MET A 185 5.36 8.51 10.41
N TYR A 186 4.55 7.53 10.79
CA TYR A 186 3.11 7.54 10.48
C TYR A 186 2.38 8.73 11.12
N ILE A 187 2.67 9.02 12.39
CA ILE A 187 2.09 10.17 13.09
C ILE A 187 2.51 11.48 12.41
N ILE A 188 3.80 11.66 12.13
CA ILE A 188 4.31 12.84 11.42
C ILE A 188 3.62 12.98 10.05
N ARG A 189 3.40 11.87 9.33
CA ARG A 189 2.69 11.89 8.04
C ARG A 189 1.27 12.41 8.19
N ILE A 190 0.52 12.00 9.19
CA ILE A 190 -0.84 12.50 9.44
C ILE A 190 -0.82 14.02 9.62
N PHE A 191 0.06 14.54 10.46
CA PHE A 191 0.17 16.00 10.69
C PHE A 191 0.60 16.75 9.43
N THR A 192 1.60 16.25 8.70
CA THR A 192 2.06 16.89 7.45
C THR A 192 0.98 16.85 6.37
N THR A 193 0.15 15.83 6.33
CA THR A 193 -1.00 15.74 5.41
C THR A 193 -2.02 16.85 5.66
N ILE A 194 -2.26 17.20 6.93
CA ILE A 194 -3.17 18.30 7.29
C ILE A 194 -2.62 19.66 6.87
N ILE A 195 -1.31 19.87 7.06
CA ILE A 195 -0.65 21.14 6.82
C ILE A 195 -0.46 21.40 5.32
N ARG A 196 -0.19 20.36 4.55
CA ARG A 196 -0.06 20.46 3.10
C ARG A 196 -1.42 20.71 2.48
N ARG A 197 -1.65 21.94 2.09
CA ARG A 197 -2.79 22.32 1.23
C ARG A 197 -2.41 21.98 -0.21
N ASN A 198 -2.78 20.82 -0.69
CA ASN A 198 -2.73 20.47 -2.11
C ASN A 198 -4.05 20.82 -2.80
#